data_f0609f929aef4617f816f65a1cc6188a
#
_entry.id   f0609f929aef4617f816f65a1cc6188a
#
_cell.length_a   1.000
_cell.length_b   1.000
_cell.length_c   1.000
_cell.angle_alpha   90.00
_cell.angle_beta   90.00
_cell.angle_gamma   90.00
#
_symmetry.space_group_name_H-M   'P 1'
#
loop_
_entity.id
_entity.type
_entity.pdbx_description
1 polymer ?
#
loop_
_entity_poly.entity_id
_entity_poly.type
_entity_poly.pdbx_seq_one_letter_code
_entity_poly.pdbx_strand_id
1 'polypeptide(L)'
;MNNGKRTLLISSLILLPFTFLFFQLTTLVLGPKWGYVTGFLGYWVYCLATAWRVSNGDWNYFKSLWDRQRRHKYATWIGLAAFLPAFGVLFVSFLPNVANLSASAGALLIFIALLNGFIEELYWRGLYLLEYPNDARMGFVVSWLLFGAWHISLWFARGILYKDGFLALVGGAYGLGLLWTWVARSNGNLRAVIPAHILANLFAFSALFVHNGF
;
A
#
# COMPACT_ATOMS: atom_id res chain seq x y z
N MET A 1 -12.56 16.74 -17.48
CA MET A 1 -11.58 16.07 -16.58
C MET A 1 -10.21 16.38 -17.15
N ASN A 2 -9.27 16.93 -16.37
CA ASN A 2 -7.93 17.20 -16.86
C ASN A 2 -7.18 15.88 -17.14
N ASN A 3 -6.05 15.95 -17.88
CA ASN A 3 -5.32 14.77 -18.30
C ASN A 3 -4.81 13.93 -17.12
N GLY A 4 -4.36 14.54 -16.01
CA GLY A 4 -3.88 13.85 -14.81
C GLY A 4 -4.97 13.00 -14.16
N LYS A 5 -6.16 13.56 -13.96
CA LYS A 5 -7.32 12.84 -13.39
C LYS A 5 -7.73 11.62 -14.22
N ARG A 6 -7.76 11.80 -15.55
CA ARG A 6 -8.11 10.71 -16.47
C ARG A 6 -7.05 9.62 -16.44
N THR A 7 -5.78 10.01 -16.51
CA THR A 7 -4.64 9.07 -16.45
C THR A 7 -4.68 8.28 -15.15
N LEU A 8 -4.83 8.94 -14.00
CA LEU A 8 -4.87 8.28 -12.69
C LEU A 8 -6.00 7.25 -12.61
N LEU A 9 -7.23 7.64 -12.99
CA LEU A 9 -8.39 6.74 -12.90
C LEU A 9 -8.23 5.52 -13.81
N ILE A 10 -7.87 5.75 -15.09
CA ILE A 10 -7.68 4.65 -16.07
C ILE A 10 -6.55 3.73 -15.59
N SER A 11 -5.40 4.28 -15.17
CA SER A 11 -4.29 3.47 -14.68
C SER A 11 -4.66 2.67 -13.44
N SER A 12 -5.43 3.24 -12.50
CA SER A 12 -5.88 2.50 -11.32
C SER A 12 -6.83 1.34 -11.65
N LEU A 13 -7.68 1.50 -12.66
CA LEU A 13 -8.56 0.42 -13.13
C LEU A 13 -7.77 -0.68 -13.88
N ILE A 14 -6.80 -0.29 -14.71
CA ILE A 14 -5.92 -1.24 -15.41
C ILE A 14 -5.00 -1.99 -14.43
N LEU A 15 -4.60 -1.34 -13.34
CA LEU A 15 -3.73 -1.95 -12.33
C LEU A 15 -4.31 -3.25 -11.77
N LEU A 16 -5.63 -3.35 -11.57
CA LEU A 16 -6.27 -4.54 -11.01
C LEU A 16 -6.04 -5.81 -11.86
N PRO A 17 -6.44 -5.85 -13.15
CA PRO A 17 -6.17 -7.00 -13.98
C PRO A 17 -4.66 -7.18 -14.25
N PHE A 18 -3.90 -6.10 -14.35
CA PHE A 18 -2.45 -6.18 -14.52
C PHE A 18 -1.79 -6.91 -13.34
N THR A 19 -2.05 -6.49 -12.10
CA THR A 19 -1.45 -7.15 -10.92
C THR A 19 -1.91 -8.58 -10.79
N PHE A 20 -3.19 -8.87 -11.03
CA PHE A 20 -3.71 -10.24 -11.01
C PHE A 20 -2.93 -11.15 -11.97
N LEU A 21 -2.84 -10.78 -13.24
CA LEU A 21 -2.13 -11.57 -14.25
C LEU A 21 -0.63 -11.64 -13.99
N PHE A 22 -0.03 -10.53 -13.55
CA PHE A 22 1.40 -10.44 -13.33
C PHE A 22 1.86 -11.30 -12.14
N PHE A 23 1.15 -11.27 -11.00
CA PHE A 23 1.45 -12.16 -9.87
C PHE A 23 1.25 -13.64 -10.24
N GLN A 24 0.20 -13.98 -11.01
CA GLN A 24 0.00 -15.35 -11.50
C GLN A 24 1.16 -15.81 -12.38
N LEU A 25 1.57 -14.99 -13.34
CA LEU A 25 2.65 -15.31 -14.25
C LEU A 25 4.00 -15.44 -13.53
N THR A 26 4.36 -14.47 -12.70
CA THR A 26 5.65 -14.46 -12.01
C THR A 26 5.77 -15.61 -11.02
N THR A 27 4.71 -15.93 -10.27
CA THR A 27 4.72 -17.07 -9.34
C THR A 27 4.73 -18.42 -10.06
N LEU A 28 4.14 -18.50 -11.26
CA LEU A 28 4.22 -19.69 -12.11
C LEU A 28 5.64 -19.92 -12.64
N VAL A 29 6.30 -18.87 -13.12
CA VAL A 29 7.59 -18.97 -13.83
C VAL A 29 8.78 -19.03 -12.85
N LEU A 30 8.77 -18.21 -11.80
CA LEU A 30 9.89 -18.04 -10.86
C LEU A 30 9.70 -18.81 -9.53
N GLY A 31 8.57 -19.53 -9.41
CA GLY A 31 8.15 -20.14 -8.16
C GLY A 31 7.55 -19.14 -7.17
N PRO A 32 6.91 -19.63 -6.08
CA PRO A 32 6.10 -18.79 -5.20
C PRO A 32 6.85 -17.59 -4.64
N LYS A 33 8.00 -17.81 -4.01
CA LYS A 33 8.76 -16.76 -3.30
C LYS A 33 9.25 -15.66 -4.24
N TRP A 34 10.07 -16.04 -5.23
CA TRP A 34 10.67 -15.08 -6.14
C TRP A 34 9.65 -14.46 -7.08
N GLY A 35 8.63 -15.23 -7.48
CA GLY A 35 7.50 -14.71 -8.23
C GLY A 35 6.71 -13.66 -7.47
N TYR A 36 6.53 -13.86 -6.16
CA TYR A 36 5.86 -12.88 -5.29
C TYR A 36 6.66 -11.58 -5.15
N VAL A 37 7.97 -11.69 -4.90
CA VAL A 37 8.87 -10.50 -4.85
C VAL A 37 8.88 -9.76 -6.19
N THR A 38 8.99 -10.49 -7.31
CA THR A 38 8.95 -9.91 -8.66
C THR A 38 7.58 -9.27 -8.94
N GLY A 39 6.50 -9.86 -8.46
CA GLY A 39 5.16 -9.29 -8.52
C GLY A 39 5.09 -7.90 -7.88
N PHE A 40 5.67 -7.73 -6.69
CA PHE A 40 5.79 -6.41 -6.06
C PHE A 40 6.64 -5.43 -6.85
N LEU A 41 7.78 -5.88 -7.40
CA LEU A 41 8.61 -5.01 -8.24
C LEU A 41 7.83 -4.47 -9.45
N GLY A 42 7.09 -5.33 -10.16
CA GLY A 42 6.25 -4.92 -11.28
C GLY A 42 5.13 -3.97 -10.85
N TYR A 43 4.49 -4.23 -9.73
CA TYR A 43 3.49 -3.36 -9.13
C TYR A 43 4.06 -1.96 -8.81
N TRP A 44 5.22 -1.89 -8.16
CA TRP A 44 5.86 -0.62 -7.82
C TRP A 44 6.30 0.16 -9.05
N VAL A 45 6.88 -0.50 -10.04
CA VAL A 45 7.24 0.14 -11.32
C VAL A 45 6.00 0.73 -11.99
N TYR A 46 4.88 0.01 -12.01
CA TYR A 46 3.62 0.51 -12.55
C TYR A 46 3.12 1.76 -11.79
N CYS A 47 3.10 1.71 -10.45
CA CYS A 47 2.68 2.83 -9.61
C CYS A 47 3.55 4.07 -9.83
N LEU A 48 4.88 3.90 -9.84
CA LEU A 48 5.84 5.00 -10.06
C LEU A 48 5.75 5.57 -11.49
N ALA A 49 5.61 4.72 -12.51
CA ALA A 49 5.42 5.18 -13.90
C ALA A 49 4.12 5.98 -14.05
N THR A 50 3.04 5.54 -13.39
CA THR A 50 1.79 6.31 -13.37
C THR A 50 1.97 7.64 -12.63
N ALA A 51 2.64 7.64 -11.48
CA ALA A 51 2.92 8.87 -10.73
C ALA A 51 3.73 9.87 -11.56
N TRP A 52 4.75 9.39 -12.27
CA TRP A 52 5.55 10.19 -13.21
C TRP A 52 4.70 10.80 -14.31
N ARG A 53 3.81 10.03 -14.92
CA ARG A 53 2.90 10.53 -15.99
C ARG A 53 1.89 11.55 -15.46
N VAL A 54 1.32 11.32 -14.28
CA VAL A 54 0.34 12.24 -13.66
C VAL A 54 0.99 13.56 -13.30
N SER A 55 2.24 13.53 -12.81
CA SER A 55 3.01 14.74 -12.45
C SER A 55 3.65 15.45 -13.66
N ASN A 56 3.51 14.91 -14.89
CA ASN A 56 4.23 15.35 -16.09
C ASN A 56 5.77 15.41 -15.89
N GLY A 57 6.31 14.48 -15.10
CA GLY A 57 7.73 14.41 -14.78
C GLY A 57 8.23 15.45 -13.76
N ASP A 58 7.35 16.23 -13.17
CA ASP A 58 7.72 17.23 -12.15
C ASP A 58 7.65 16.67 -10.73
N TRP A 59 8.82 16.45 -10.12
CA TRP A 59 8.89 16.00 -8.72
C TRP A 59 8.43 17.04 -7.71
N ASN A 60 8.41 18.35 -8.05
CA ASN A 60 7.87 19.38 -7.18
C ASN A 60 6.37 19.22 -6.94
N TYR A 61 5.68 18.55 -7.89
CA TYR A 61 4.28 18.16 -7.73
C TYR A 61 4.01 17.43 -6.40
N PHE A 62 4.96 16.60 -5.95
CA PHE A 62 4.82 15.80 -4.72
C PHE A 62 5.21 16.57 -3.45
N LYS A 63 5.96 17.68 -3.54
CA LYS A 63 6.36 18.46 -2.34
C LYS A 63 5.16 18.88 -1.50
N SER A 64 4.06 19.24 -2.14
CA SER A 64 2.84 19.65 -1.45
C SER A 64 2.23 18.56 -0.55
N LEU A 65 2.56 17.28 -0.78
CA LEU A 65 2.14 16.17 0.08
C LEU A 65 2.84 16.15 1.44
N TRP A 66 4.01 16.83 1.52
CA TRP A 66 4.78 16.95 2.75
C TRP A 66 4.49 18.28 3.47
N ASP A 67 4.22 19.34 2.72
CA ASP A 67 4.07 20.70 3.26
C ASP A 67 2.63 21.07 3.55
N ARG A 68 1.67 20.42 2.88
CA ARG A 68 0.25 20.74 2.98
C ARG A 68 -0.27 20.38 4.36
N GLN A 69 -0.39 21.38 5.24
CA GLN A 69 -1.00 21.25 6.55
C GLN A 69 -2.44 21.81 6.49
N ARG A 70 -3.44 20.93 6.49
CA ARG A 70 -4.76 21.35 6.96
C ARG A 70 -4.66 21.47 8.47
N ARG A 71 -4.79 22.68 8.99
CA ARG A 71 -4.79 22.92 10.45
C ARG A 71 -6.12 22.45 11.06
N HIS A 72 -6.33 21.15 11.07
CA HIS A 72 -7.39 20.58 11.88
C HIS A 72 -6.91 20.60 13.33
N LYS A 73 -7.74 21.14 14.27
CA LYS A 73 -7.37 21.22 15.68
C LYS A 73 -6.96 19.87 16.33
N TYR A 74 -7.36 18.77 15.72
CA TYR A 74 -7.04 17.40 16.13
C TYR A 74 -6.07 16.68 15.21
N ALA A 75 -5.33 17.38 14.34
CA ALA A 75 -4.46 16.77 13.33
C ALA A 75 -3.45 15.77 13.92
N THR A 76 -2.88 16.07 15.10
CA THR A 76 -1.95 15.17 15.80
C THR A 76 -2.64 13.87 16.20
N TRP A 77 -3.82 13.93 16.82
CA TRP A 77 -4.56 12.75 17.26
C TRP A 77 -5.03 11.91 16.07
N ILE A 78 -5.50 12.57 15.01
CA ILE A 78 -5.85 11.91 13.75
C ILE A 78 -4.63 11.21 13.15
N GLY A 79 -3.45 11.86 13.17
CA GLY A 79 -2.21 11.26 12.72
C GLY A 79 -1.79 10.04 13.56
N LEU A 80 -1.94 10.11 14.88
CA LEU A 80 -1.65 9.00 15.77
C LEU A 80 -2.59 7.79 15.55
N ALA A 81 -3.85 8.05 15.19
CA ALA A 81 -4.80 6.97 14.87
C ALA A 81 -4.32 6.09 13.71
N ALA A 82 -3.51 6.62 12.78
CA ALA A 82 -2.95 5.83 11.68
C ALA A 82 -2.11 4.63 12.14
N PHE A 83 -1.52 4.71 13.35
CA PHE A 83 -0.63 3.68 13.90
C PHE A 83 -1.38 2.58 14.67
N LEU A 84 -2.65 2.77 15.01
CA LEU A 84 -3.42 1.79 15.79
C LEU A 84 -3.39 0.37 15.20
N PRO A 85 -3.58 0.18 13.87
CA PRO A 85 -3.51 -1.15 13.29
C PRO A 85 -2.12 -1.78 13.40
N ALA A 86 -1.05 -1.00 13.25
CA ALA A 86 0.31 -1.51 13.39
C ALA A 86 0.55 -2.08 14.79
N PHE A 87 0.02 -1.45 15.84
CA PHE A 87 0.06 -2.00 17.19
C PHE A 87 -0.66 -3.35 17.30
N GLY A 88 -1.85 -3.49 16.71
CA GLY A 88 -2.56 -4.77 16.71
C GLY A 88 -1.74 -5.87 16.03
N VAL A 89 -1.23 -5.59 14.84
CA VAL A 89 -0.45 -6.55 14.05
C VAL A 89 0.90 -6.87 14.69
N LEU A 90 1.50 -5.94 15.44
CA LEU A 90 2.71 -6.18 16.24
C LEU A 90 2.53 -7.40 17.15
N PHE A 91 1.44 -7.46 17.91
CA PHE A 91 1.20 -8.53 18.88
C PHE A 91 0.71 -9.83 18.25
N VAL A 92 -0.13 -9.75 17.23
CA VAL A 92 -0.75 -10.97 16.64
C VAL A 92 0.08 -11.60 15.53
N SER A 93 0.96 -10.84 14.86
CA SER A 93 1.75 -11.33 13.74
C SER A 93 3.26 -11.23 13.98
N PHE A 94 3.79 -10.05 14.36
CA PHE A 94 5.22 -9.85 14.43
C PHE A 94 5.88 -10.58 15.59
N LEU A 95 5.46 -10.32 16.83
CA LEU A 95 6.09 -10.90 18.03
C LEU A 95 6.10 -12.43 18.03
N PRO A 96 5.03 -13.14 17.58
CA PRO A 96 5.05 -14.60 17.52
C PRO A 96 6.01 -15.17 16.46
N ASN A 97 6.37 -14.39 15.45
CA ASN A 97 7.11 -14.88 14.27
C ASN A 97 8.54 -14.35 14.15
N VAL A 98 8.88 -13.22 14.80
CA VAL A 98 10.17 -12.53 14.61
C VAL A 98 11.38 -13.39 14.92
N ALA A 99 11.31 -14.27 15.93
CA ALA A 99 12.39 -15.18 16.30
C ALA A 99 12.66 -16.28 15.24
N ASN A 100 11.69 -16.52 14.34
CA ASN A 100 11.80 -17.52 13.28
C ASN A 100 12.24 -16.91 11.93
N LEU A 101 12.46 -15.59 11.87
CA LEU A 101 12.98 -14.94 10.67
C LEU A 101 14.49 -15.12 10.57
N SER A 102 14.96 -15.63 9.43
CA SER A 102 16.40 -15.58 9.12
C SER A 102 16.84 -14.13 8.90
N ALA A 103 18.13 -13.83 9.02
CA ALA A 103 18.67 -12.49 8.78
C ALA A 103 18.36 -12.01 7.35
N SER A 104 18.47 -12.89 6.35
CA SER A 104 18.15 -12.57 4.95
C SER A 104 16.65 -12.29 4.74
N ALA A 105 15.77 -13.11 5.35
CA ALA A 105 14.34 -12.88 5.32
C ALA A 105 13.96 -11.55 6.01
N GLY A 106 14.57 -11.25 7.15
CA GLY A 106 14.39 -9.99 7.86
C GLY A 106 14.82 -8.78 7.02
N ALA A 107 15.98 -8.85 6.35
CA ALA A 107 16.43 -7.79 5.46
C ALA A 107 15.49 -7.58 4.26
N LEU A 108 15.05 -8.66 3.61
CA LEU A 108 14.07 -8.59 2.51
C LEU A 108 12.72 -8.05 2.99
N LEU A 109 12.26 -8.48 4.16
CA LEU A 109 11.04 -7.98 4.79
C LEU A 109 11.08 -6.46 5.01
N ILE A 110 12.18 -5.95 5.59
CA ILE A 110 12.37 -4.51 5.81
C ILE A 110 12.35 -3.78 4.46
N PHE A 111 13.07 -4.28 3.46
CA PHE A 111 13.11 -3.69 2.13
C PHE A 111 11.72 -3.60 1.50
N ILE A 112 10.97 -4.71 1.53
CA ILE A 112 9.60 -4.74 0.98
C ILE A 112 8.68 -3.81 1.78
N ALA A 113 8.74 -3.83 3.11
CA ALA A 113 7.87 -2.98 3.94
C ALA A 113 8.10 -1.49 3.67
N LEU A 114 9.36 -1.06 3.56
CA LEU A 114 9.72 0.33 3.27
C LEU A 114 9.21 0.77 1.90
N LEU A 115 9.53 0.02 0.85
CA LEU A 115 9.14 0.40 -0.52
C LEU A 115 7.64 0.33 -0.72
N ASN A 116 7.00 -0.76 -0.25
CA ASN A 116 5.57 -0.92 -0.42
C ASN A 116 4.79 0.16 0.32
N GLY A 117 5.09 0.39 1.60
CA GLY A 117 4.39 1.41 2.38
C GLY A 117 4.58 2.82 1.82
N PHE A 118 5.77 3.15 1.29
CA PHE A 118 6.00 4.45 0.67
C PHE A 118 5.28 4.59 -0.68
N ILE A 119 5.47 3.64 -1.59
CA ILE A 119 4.94 3.72 -2.97
C ILE A 119 3.42 3.62 -2.97
N GLU A 120 2.83 2.76 -2.15
CA GLU A 120 1.39 2.65 -2.03
C GLU A 120 0.73 3.93 -1.50
N GLU A 121 1.29 4.52 -0.46
CA GLU A 121 0.75 5.77 0.06
C GLU A 121 0.88 6.91 -0.95
N LEU A 122 2.01 6.99 -1.65
CA LEU A 122 2.19 7.97 -2.72
C LEU A 122 1.15 7.80 -3.83
N TYR A 123 0.90 6.56 -4.26
CA TYR A 123 -0.03 6.25 -5.35
C TYR A 123 -1.50 6.40 -4.91
N TRP A 124 -1.91 5.67 -3.87
CA TRP A 124 -3.33 5.55 -3.49
C TRP A 124 -3.86 6.75 -2.69
N ARG A 125 -3.02 7.44 -1.93
CA ARG A 125 -3.44 8.62 -1.16
C ARG A 125 -2.88 9.90 -1.76
N GLY A 126 -1.58 9.91 -2.10
CA GLY A 126 -0.90 11.10 -2.61
C GLY A 126 -1.49 11.61 -3.91
N LEU A 127 -1.51 10.79 -4.95
CA LEU A 127 -2.06 11.18 -6.25
C LEU A 127 -3.53 11.55 -6.17
N TYR A 128 -4.34 10.78 -5.44
CA TYR A 128 -5.77 11.06 -5.28
C TYR A 128 -6.03 12.32 -4.45
N LEU A 129 -5.18 12.62 -3.48
CA LEU A 129 -5.25 13.87 -2.71
C LEU A 129 -4.92 15.09 -3.58
N LEU A 130 -3.96 14.96 -4.49
CA LEU A 130 -3.54 16.03 -5.40
C LEU A 130 -4.51 16.24 -6.55
N GLU A 131 -4.97 15.16 -7.19
CA GLU A 131 -5.86 15.25 -8.35
C GLU A 131 -7.34 15.52 -7.97
N TYR A 132 -7.79 15.05 -6.81
CA TYR A 132 -9.17 15.17 -6.35
C TYR A 132 -9.31 15.82 -4.96
N PRO A 133 -8.69 17.00 -4.72
CA PRO A 133 -8.63 17.61 -3.39
C PRO A 133 -10.01 17.96 -2.81
N ASN A 134 -10.96 18.31 -3.67
CA ASN A 134 -12.31 18.75 -3.28
C ASN A 134 -13.40 17.73 -3.65
N ASP A 135 -13.04 16.60 -4.22
CA ASP A 135 -13.97 15.53 -4.61
C ASP A 135 -13.82 14.35 -3.63
N ALA A 136 -14.74 14.27 -2.67
CA ALA A 136 -14.72 13.20 -1.68
C ALA A 136 -15.04 11.83 -2.31
N ARG A 137 -15.86 11.77 -3.36
CA ARG A 137 -16.21 10.51 -4.02
C ARG A 137 -14.98 9.91 -4.70
N MET A 138 -14.28 10.68 -5.51
CA MET A 138 -13.09 10.23 -6.23
C MET A 138 -11.87 10.11 -5.33
N GLY A 139 -11.59 11.17 -4.58
CA GLY A 139 -10.38 11.25 -3.76
C GLY A 139 -10.42 10.41 -2.47
N PHE A 140 -11.59 9.95 -2.02
CA PHE A 140 -11.74 9.10 -0.86
C PHE A 140 -12.32 7.73 -1.23
N VAL A 141 -13.57 7.68 -1.71
CA VAL A 141 -14.30 6.40 -1.88
C VAL A 141 -13.64 5.54 -2.96
N VAL A 142 -13.39 6.12 -4.15
CA VAL A 142 -12.78 5.36 -5.26
C VAL A 142 -11.35 4.93 -4.92
N SER A 143 -10.53 5.83 -4.36
CA SER A 143 -9.17 5.51 -3.92
C SER A 143 -9.16 4.35 -2.92
N TRP A 144 -9.99 4.42 -1.89
CA TRP A 144 -10.13 3.37 -0.88
C TRP A 144 -10.57 2.03 -1.46
N LEU A 145 -11.64 2.03 -2.27
CA LEU A 145 -12.17 0.79 -2.85
C LEU A 145 -11.17 0.11 -3.78
N LEU A 146 -10.49 0.87 -4.64
CA LEU A 146 -9.49 0.32 -5.56
C LEU A 146 -8.24 -0.16 -4.82
N PHE A 147 -7.84 0.53 -3.72
CA PHE A 147 -6.77 0.05 -2.85
C PHE A 147 -7.10 -1.30 -2.22
N GLY A 148 -8.29 -1.48 -1.67
CA GLY A 148 -8.69 -2.79 -1.14
C GLY A 148 -8.78 -3.86 -2.23
N ALA A 149 -9.32 -3.50 -3.39
CA ALA A 149 -9.55 -4.44 -4.49
C ALA A 149 -8.25 -5.02 -5.08
N TRP A 150 -7.16 -4.25 -5.18
CA TRP A 150 -5.90 -4.78 -5.73
C TRP A 150 -5.31 -5.90 -4.87
N HIS A 151 -5.57 -5.92 -3.54
CA HIS A 151 -5.12 -6.99 -2.65
C HIS A 151 -5.74 -8.36 -2.96
N ILE A 152 -6.86 -8.39 -3.71
CA ILE A 152 -7.41 -9.63 -4.24
C ILE A 152 -6.39 -10.33 -5.16
N SER A 153 -5.59 -9.57 -5.89
CA SER A 153 -4.53 -10.12 -6.75
C SER A 153 -3.47 -10.90 -5.94
N LEU A 154 -3.14 -10.43 -4.73
CA LEU A 154 -2.21 -11.11 -3.83
C LEU A 154 -2.77 -12.45 -3.34
N TRP A 155 -4.07 -12.49 -3.00
CA TRP A 155 -4.72 -13.72 -2.55
C TRP A 155 -4.60 -14.86 -3.58
N PHE A 156 -4.64 -14.52 -4.85
CA PHE A 156 -4.52 -15.48 -5.94
C PHE A 156 -3.08 -15.76 -6.38
N ALA A 157 -2.05 -15.18 -5.74
CA ALA A 157 -0.66 -15.50 -6.04
C ALA A 157 -0.37 -16.98 -5.75
N ARG A 158 0.10 -17.72 -6.76
CA ARG A 158 0.22 -19.18 -6.69
C ARG A 158 1.25 -19.62 -5.66
N GLY A 159 0.85 -20.55 -4.79
CA GLY A 159 1.74 -21.17 -3.82
C GLY A 159 2.14 -20.26 -2.65
N ILE A 160 1.51 -19.10 -2.51
CA ILE A 160 1.65 -18.23 -1.33
C ILE A 160 0.53 -18.56 -0.34
N LEU A 161 0.92 -18.91 0.88
CA LEU A 161 0.01 -19.22 1.97
C LEU A 161 -0.27 -17.96 2.82
N TYR A 162 -1.51 -17.55 2.84
CA TYR A 162 -2.02 -16.53 3.78
C TYR A 162 -2.74 -17.25 4.92
N LYS A 163 -2.02 -17.53 6.00
CA LYS A 163 -2.51 -18.34 7.13
C LYS A 163 -3.76 -17.75 7.79
N ASP A 164 -3.83 -16.42 7.86
CA ASP A 164 -4.95 -15.71 8.49
C ASP A 164 -6.17 -15.55 7.55
N GLY A 165 -6.05 -16.04 6.31
CA GLY A 165 -7.14 -16.15 5.36
C GLY A 165 -7.47 -14.88 4.58
N PHE A 166 -8.45 -15.01 3.68
CA PHE A 166 -8.89 -13.95 2.78
C PHE A 166 -9.35 -12.67 3.51
N LEU A 167 -10.11 -12.83 4.60
CA LEU A 167 -10.63 -11.69 5.35
C LEU A 167 -9.52 -10.88 6.03
N ALA A 168 -8.49 -11.53 6.53
CA ALA A 168 -7.36 -10.82 7.13
C ALA A 168 -6.59 -10.03 6.08
N LEU A 169 -6.31 -10.62 4.91
CA LEU A 169 -5.60 -9.96 3.83
C LEU A 169 -6.44 -8.85 3.17
N VAL A 170 -7.57 -9.22 2.59
CA VAL A 170 -8.38 -8.31 1.75
C VAL A 170 -9.24 -7.39 2.62
N GLY A 171 -9.93 -7.95 3.62
CA GLY A 171 -10.72 -7.17 4.57
C GLY A 171 -9.85 -6.22 5.39
N GLY A 172 -8.66 -6.68 5.82
CA GLY A 172 -7.64 -5.85 6.46
C GLY A 172 -7.21 -4.69 5.58
N ALA A 173 -6.92 -4.93 4.29
CA ALA A 173 -6.56 -3.89 3.33
C ALA A 173 -7.69 -2.85 3.15
N TYR A 174 -8.95 -3.28 3.08
CA TYR A 174 -10.09 -2.34 3.07
C TYR A 174 -10.17 -1.52 4.35
N GLY A 175 -10.03 -2.14 5.52
CA GLY A 175 -10.06 -1.44 6.81
C GLY A 175 -8.93 -0.42 6.96
N LEU A 176 -7.69 -0.83 6.68
CA LEU A 176 -6.51 0.03 6.68
C LEU A 176 -6.62 1.13 5.64
N GLY A 177 -7.07 0.77 4.43
CA GLY A 177 -7.31 1.70 3.35
C GLY A 177 -8.27 2.81 3.72
N LEU A 178 -9.38 2.47 4.39
CA LEU A 178 -10.36 3.43 4.89
C LEU A 178 -9.74 4.40 5.90
N LEU A 179 -9.07 3.86 6.92
CA LEU A 179 -8.43 4.64 7.99
C LEU A 179 -7.37 5.59 7.42
N TRP A 180 -6.43 5.06 6.64
CA TRP A 180 -5.33 5.87 6.12
C TRP A 180 -5.77 6.90 5.09
N THR A 181 -6.78 6.59 4.26
CA THR A 181 -7.37 7.58 3.36
C THR A 181 -8.05 8.70 4.13
N TRP A 182 -8.77 8.37 5.22
CA TRP A 182 -9.35 9.37 6.11
C TRP A 182 -8.28 10.24 6.77
N VAL A 183 -7.21 9.65 7.33
CA VAL A 183 -6.10 10.38 7.96
C VAL A 183 -5.39 11.29 6.97
N ALA A 184 -5.02 10.78 5.79
CA ALA A 184 -4.32 11.56 4.76
C ALA A 184 -5.16 12.76 4.30
N ARG A 185 -6.46 12.57 4.09
CA ARG A 185 -7.36 13.67 3.69
C ARG A 185 -7.62 14.68 4.80
N SER A 186 -7.79 14.23 6.04
CA SER A 186 -7.99 15.11 7.19
C SER A 186 -6.78 15.99 7.46
N ASN A 187 -5.58 15.44 7.35
CA ASN A 187 -4.32 16.15 7.56
C ASN A 187 -3.82 16.87 6.30
N GLY A 188 -4.30 16.49 5.12
CA GLY A 188 -3.87 17.03 3.83
C GLY A 188 -2.43 16.67 3.45
N ASN A 189 -1.84 15.63 4.06
CA ASN A 189 -0.47 15.18 3.82
C ASN A 189 -0.30 13.69 4.14
N LEU A 190 0.88 13.13 3.81
CA LEU A 190 1.21 11.70 4.00
C LEU A 190 2.12 11.42 5.20
N ARG A 191 2.47 12.42 6.02
CA ARG A 191 3.49 12.30 7.08
C ARG A 191 3.20 11.21 8.11
N ALA A 192 1.93 10.98 8.45
CA ALA A 192 1.54 9.97 9.41
C ALA A 192 1.28 8.61 8.75
N VAL A 193 0.66 8.60 7.57
CA VAL A 193 0.20 7.36 6.94
C VAL A 193 1.35 6.53 6.36
N ILE A 194 2.40 7.15 5.81
CA ILE A 194 3.57 6.43 5.29
C ILE A 194 4.27 5.62 6.39
N PRO A 195 4.73 6.20 7.51
CA PRO A 195 5.39 5.40 8.54
C PRO A 195 4.44 4.40 9.20
N ALA A 196 3.15 4.73 9.35
CA ALA A 196 2.16 3.79 9.87
C ALA A 196 1.98 2.57 8.95
N HIS A 197 1.93 2.78 7.63
CA HIS A 197 1.83 1.70 6.64
C HIS A 197 3.11 0.85 6.60
N ILE A 198 4.29 1.47 6.61
CA ILE A 198 5.57 0.77 6.69
C ILE A 198 5.62 -0.16 7.90
N LEU A 199 5.24 0.33 9.08
CA LEU A 199 5.19 -0.49 10.30
C LEU A 199 4.15 -1.61 10.20
N ALA A 200 2.96 -1.33 9.67
CA ALA A 200 1.94 -2.35 9.48
C ALA A 200 2.41 -3.45 8.52
N ASN A 201 3.06 -3.10 7.41
CA ASN A 201 3.66 -4.07 6.48
C ASN A 201 4.79 -4.88 7.15
N LEU A 202 5.70 -4.21 7.86
CA LEU A 202 6.80 -4.87 8.56
C LEU A 202 6.26 -5.94 9.52
N PHE A 203 5.22 -5.61 10.26
CA PHE A 203 4.65 -6.52 11.25
C PHE A 203 3.78 -7.61 10.59
N ALA A 204 2.93 -7.27 9.63
CA ALA A 204 2.06 -8.25 8.97
C ALA A 204 2.84 -9.26 8.11
N PHE A 205 3.82 -8.80 7.35
CA PHE A 205 4.59 -9.67 6.46
C PHE A 205 5.54 -10.62 7.21
N SER A 206 5.83 -10.39 8.50
CA SER A 206 6.65 -11.31 9.29
C SER A 206 6.08 -12.72 9.31
N ALA A 207 4.78 -12.87 9.59
CA ALA A 207 4.10 -14.15 9.55
C ALA A 207 4.08 -14.75 8.14
N LEU A 208 3.79 -13.93 7.12
CA LEU A 208 3.81 -14.35 5.72
C LEU A 208 5.17 -14.93 5.33
N PHE A 209 6.26 -14.25 5.71
CA PHE A 209 7.63 -14.66 5.39
C PHE A 209 8.01 -15.98 6.07
N VAL A 210 7.71 -16.11 7.35
CA VAL A 210 7.97 -17.35 8.11
C VAL A 210 7.19 -18.52 7.53
N HIS A 211 5.88 -18.36 7.29
CA HIS A 211 5.03 -19.45 6.81
C HIS A 211 5.31 -19.88 5.37
N ASN A 212 5.85 -18.99 4.54
CA ASN A 212 6.24 -19.31 3.17
C ASN A 212 7.73 -19.60 3.02
N GLY A 213 8.51 -19.59 4.11
CA GLY A 213 9.92 -19.95 4.17
C GLY A 213 10.82 -19.01 3.35
N PHE A 214 10.57 -17.70 3.38
CA PHE A 214 11.46 -16.69 2.77
C PHE A 214 12.82 -16.66 3.43
#